data_3f141193b39bf9c43185797c1e7ec09b
#
_entry.id   3f141193b39bf9c43185797c1e7ec09b
#
_cell.length_a   1.000
_cell.length_b   1.000
_cell.length_c   1.000
_cell.angle_alpha   90.00
_cell.angle_beta   90.00
_cell.angle_gamma   90.00
#
_symmetry.space_group_name_H-M   'P 1'
#
loop_
_entity.id
_entity.type
_entity.pdbx_description
1 polymer ?
#
loop_
_entity_poly.entity_id
_entity_poly.type
_entity_poly.pdbx_seq_one_letter_code
_entity_poly.pdbx_strand_id
1 'polypeptide(L)'
;MRMTQLFTRTLKQAPAGEVARNAQLLIRAGYVHKTMAGVYSFLPLGLIVLENIKQIVREEMSKVNSQELVMSTLQRKELWQETGRWSDELVDVWFKSKLQDGTDIGFGWTHEEPIVDLLRNYLKSYKDLPISVYQFQNKLRNELRAKSGIMRGREFVMKDMYSVHDSKDSLDSYYNSVIEAYKRCYNRFGIGDETYVTFASGGAFTKFSHEFQTICDAGEDYIYLHRGKNIAVNEEVLDEAIEELGVDRSELEKVKTAEVGNIFNFGTQKSEEMKLVFTDAEGKERYAYMGSYGIGITRVMGVIVEKFADDKGLVWPENIAPFKVHIVAIGGKGQELAGKFYDELANNGVDALLDDRDERPGVKFADAELMGLPWRITIGDRAIDGDGLFELTERSTGETRKMDYQQLMDFCLSR
;
A
#
# COMPACT_ATOMS: atom_id res chain seq x y z
N MET A 1 -6.36 -21.70 5.98
CA MET A 1 -5.37 -21.69 7.10
C MET A 1 -6.04 -22.05 8.40
N ARG A 2 -5.41 -22.84 9.31
CA ARG A 2 -5.95 -23.20 10.63
C ARG A 2 -5.25 -22.42 11.75
N MET A 3 -5.99 -21.89 12.72
CA MET A 3 -5.41 -21.07 13.80
C MET A 3 -4.50 -21.89 14.75
N THR A 4 -4.75 -23.20 14.91
CA THR A 4 -3.83 -24.08 15.65
C THR A 4 -2.44 -24.19 15.00
N GLN A 5 -2.35 -23.98 13.68
CA GLN A 5 -1.13 -24.05 12.88
C GLN A 5 -0.54 -22.66 12.57
N LEU A 6 -1.26 -21.58 12.91
CA LEU A 6 -0.78 -20.23 12.67
C LEU A 6 0.40 -19.94 13.60
N PHE A 7 1.50 -19.46 13.03
CA PHE A 7 2.72 -19.10 13.76
C PHE A 7 2.47 -18.03 14.84
N THR A 8 1.54 -17.12 14.59
CA THR A 8 1.25 -15.97 15.45
C THR A 8 -0.03 -16.15 16.25
N ARG A 9 -0.13 -15.40 17.35
CA ARG A 9 -1.33 -15.35 18.19
C ARG A 9 -1.72 -13.90 18.43
N THR A 10 -2.99 -13.68 18.75
CA THR A 10 -3.50 -12.40 19.21
C THR A 10 -2.97 -12.04 20.59
N LEU A 11 -2.85 -10.76 20.87
CA LEU A 11 -2.42 -10.22 22.14
C LEU A 11 -3.55 -9.39 22.78
N LYS A 12 -3.74 -9.53 24.08
CA LYS A 12 -4.74 -8.75 24.82
C LYS A 12 -4.42 -7.26 24.85
N GLN A 13 -3.14 -6.92 24.90
CA GLN A 13 -2.65 -5.53 25.00
C GLN A 13 -1.55 -5.29 23.97
N ALA A 14 -1.47 -4.08 23.47
CA ALA A 14 -0.35 -3.64 22.67
C ALA A 14 0.92 -3.51 23.51
N PRO A 15 2.11 -3.63 22.91
CA PRO A 15 3.37 -3.40 23.63
C PRO A 15 3.41 -2.00 24.22
N ALA A 16 4.02 -1.88 25.41
CA ALA A 16 4.24 -0.60 26.05
C ALA A 16 5.05 0.35 25.15
N GLY A 17 4.61 1.60 25.02
CA GLY A 17 5.28 2.62 24.20
C GLY A 17 4.87 2.64 22.73
N GLU A 18 3.96 1.77 22.26
CA GLU A 18 3.33 1.93 20.95
C GLU A 18 2.11 2.84 21.08
N VAL A 19 2.12 3.99 20.40
CA VAL A 19 1.07 5.01 20.50
C VAL A 19 0.19 5.10 19.26
N ALA A 20 0.67 4.64 18.10
CA ALA A 20 -0.08 4.68 16.86
C ALA A 20 -1.14 3.57 16.83
N ARG A 21 -2.40 3.95 16.61
CA ARG A 21 -3.54 3.03 16.61
C ARG A 21 -3.37 1.88 15.61
N ASN A 22 -2.95 2.20 14.39
CA ASN A 22 -2.71 1.18 13.37
C ASN A 22 -1.69 0.12 13.83
N ALA A 23 -0.56 0.53 14.38
CA ALA A 23 0.46 -0.38 14.87
C ALA A 23 -0.02 -1.18 16.11
N GLN A 24 -0.74 -0.54 17.06
CA GLN A 24 -1.31 -1.23 18.20
C GLN A 24 -2.25 -2.37 17.78
N LEU A 25 -3.16 -2.10 16.87
CA LEU A 25 -4.14 -3.08 16.39
C LEU A 25 -3.48 -4.19 15.57
N LEU A 26 -2.59 -3.83 14.64
CA LEU A 26 -1.88 -4.81 13.81
C LEU A 26 -0.98 -5.74 14.64
N ILE A 27 -0.30 -5.23 15.66
CA ILE A 27 0.51 -6.05 16.58
C ILE A 27 -0.40 -6.96 17.40
N ARG A 28 -1.48 -6.42 18.00
CA ARG A 28 -2.42 -7.20 18.80
C ARG A 28 -3.08 -8.32 18.00
N ALA A 29 -3.44 -8.05 16.77
CA ALA A 29 -4.08 -9.01 15.89
C ALA A 29 -3.10 -10.02 15.24
N GLY A 30 -1.79 -9.89 15.46
CA GLY A 30 -0.78 -10.81 14.92
C GLY A 30 -0.44 -10.60 13.45
N TYR A 31 -0.60 -9.38 12.93
CA TYR A 31 -0.27 -9.02 11.54
C TYR A 31 1.16 -8.53 11.37
N VAL A 32 1.66 -7.79 12.36
CA VAL A 32 3.03 -7.25 12.33
C VAL A 32 3.72 -7.43 13.68
N HIS A 33 5.06 -7.42 13.66
CA HIS A 33 5.90 -7.36 14.83
C HIS A 33 6.81 -6.15 14.74
N LYS A 34 6.86 -5.33 15.80
CA LYS A 34 7.73 -4.17 15.87
C LYS A 34 9.14 -4.60 16.27
N THR A 35 10.10 -4.45 15.37
CA THR A 35 11.51 -4.70 15.64
C THR A 35 12.15 -3.53 16.37
N MET A 36 11.91 -2.31 15.89
CA MET A 36 12.31 -1.05 16.51
C MET A 36 11.44 0.09 15.97
N ALA A 37 11.67 1.32 16.42
CA ALA A 37 10.92 2.49 15.95
C ALA A 37 11.01 2.63 14.43
N GLY A 38 9.86 2.55 13.75
CA GLY A 38 9.73 2.66 12.30
C GLY A 38 10.21 1.44 11.50
N VAL A 39 10.43 0.28 12.16
CA VAL A 39 10.81 -0.97 11.50
C VAL A 39 9.91 -2.10 12.01
N TYR A 40 9.18 -2.72 11.09
CA TYR A 40 8.20 -3.76 11.38
C TYR A 40 8.40 -4.98 10.49
N SER A 41 8.35 -6.16 11.08
CA SER A 41 8.25 -7.42 10.35
C SER A 41 6.78 -7.74 10.08
N PHE A 42 6.46 -8.12 8.84
CA PHE A 42 5.12 -8.58 8.47
C PHE A 42 5.01 -10.07 8.77
N LEU A 43 4.03 -10.42 9.60
CA LEU A 43 3.73 -11.78 10.01
C LEU A 43 2.78 -12.43 8.98
N PRO A 44 2.49 -13.75 9.02
CA PRO A 44 1.78 -14.41 7.93
C PRO A 44 0.50 -13.70 7.45
N LEU A 45 -0.37 -13.27 8.36
CA LEU A 45 -1.61 -12.56 7.98
C LEU A 45 -1.31 -11.16 7.40
N GLY A 46 -0.36 -10.45 7.98
CA GLY A 46 0.06 -9.13 7.50
C GLY A 46 0.71 -9.20 6.13
N LEU A 47 1.49 -10.25 5.86
CA LEU A 47 2.09 -10.47 4.55
C LEU A 47 1.02 -10.74 3.49
N ILE A 48 -0.01 -11.54 3.80
CA ILE A 48 -1.11 -11.79 2.84
C ILE A 48 -1.82 -10.47 2.49
N VAL A 49 -2.15 -9.63 3.47
CA VAL A 49 -2.76 -8.31 3.20
C VAL A 49 -1.84 -7.45 2.32
N LEU A 50 -0.55 -7.41 2.63
CA LEU A 50 0.43 -6.66 1.85
C LEU A 50 0.50 -7.15 0.41
N GLU A 51 0.49 -8.47 0.18
CA GLU A 51 0.50 -9.06 -1.16
C GLU A 51 -0.82 -8.85 -1.90
N ASN A 52 -1.98 -8.85 -1.22
CA ASN A 52 -3.26 -8.51 -1.83
C ASN A 52 -3.29 -7.05 -2.31
N ILE A 53 -2.74 -6.10 -1.52
CA ILE A 53 -2.57 -4.71 -1.95
C ILE A 53 -1.65 -4.64 -3.18
N LYS A 54 -0.51 -5.33 -3.16
CA LYS A 54 0.41 -5.39 -4.31
C LYS A 54 -0.26 -6.00 -5.55
N GLN A 55 -1.09 -7.03 -5.38
CA GLN A 55 -1.77 -7.70 -6.49
C GLN A 55 -2.73 -6.75 -7.20
N ILE A 56 -3.50 -5.95 -6.46
CA ILE A 56 -4.36 -4.91 -7.05
C ILE A 56 -3.52 -3.91 -7.85
N VAL A 57 -2.38 -3.49 -7.30
CA VAL A 57 -1.47 -2.58 -8.01
C VAL A 57 -0.90 -3.23 -9.28
N ARG A 58 -0.47 -4.51 -9.25
CA ARG A 58 0.02 -5.24 -10.44
C ARG A 58 -1.01 -5.22 -11.57
N GLU A 59 -2.25 -5.50 -11.25
CA GLU A 59 -3.35 -5.53 -12.22
C GLU A 59 -3.59 -4.15 -12.85
N GLU A 60 -3.53 -3.07 -12.05
CA GLU A 60 -3.70 -1.72 -12.60
C GLU A 60 -2.46 -1.22 -13.36
N MET A 61 -1.25 -1.60 -12.95
CA MET A 61 -0.01 -1.28 -13.69
C MET A 61 0.06 -2.03 -15.03
N SER A 62 -0.43 -3.27 -15.07
CA SER A 62 -0.55 -4.01 -16.33
C SER A 62 -1.45 -3.30 -17.36
N LYS A 63 -2.54 -2.65 -16.92
CA LYS A 63 -3.45 -1.89 -17.80
C LYS A 63 -2.82 -0.64 -18.42
N VAL A 64 -1.74 -0.13 -17.83
CA VAL A 64 -0.93 0.98 -18.39
C VAL A 64 0.37 0.48 -19.03
N ASN A 65 0.43 -0.81 -19.37
CA ASN A 65 1.56 -1.46 -20.04
C ASN A 65 2.90 -1.31 -19.32
N SER A 66 2.89 -1.27 -17.98
CA SER A 66 4.13 -1.24 -17.18
C SER A 66 4.57 -2.65 -16.81
N GLN A 67 5.89 -2.91 -16.87
CA GLN A 67 6.48 -4.22 -16.61
C GLN A 67 7.13 -4.25 -15.21
N GLU A 68 6.90 -5.34 -14.47
CA GLU A 68 7.50 -5.53 -13.14
C GLU A 68 8.95 -6.00 -13.27
N LEU A 69 9.83 -5.38 -12.47
CA LEU A 69 11.23 -5.79 -12.30
C LEU A 69 11.63 -5.66 -10.82
N VAL A 70 12.85 -6.00 -10.46
CA VAL A 70 13.45 -5.73 -9.14
C VAL A 70 14.86 -5.21 -9.35
N MET A 71 15.13 -4.01 -8.84
CA MET A 71 16.47 -3.41 -8.83
C MET A 71 17.19 -3.69 -7.52
N SER A 72 18.52 -3.50 -7.52
CA SER A 72 19.36 -3.74 -6.35
C SER A 72 19.07 -2.74 -5.23
N THR A 73 19.08 -3.23 -3.97
CA THR A 73 19.01 -2.38 -2.79
C THR A 73 20.34 -1.68 -2.50
N LEU A 74 21.48 -2.35 -2.78
CA LEU A 74 22.79 -1.74 -2.67
C LEU A 74 23.04 -0.83 -3.87
N GLN A 75 23.43 0.41 -3.59
CA GLN A 75 23.60 1.47 -4.58
C GLN A 75 25.01 2.03 -4.48
N ARG A 76 25.67 2.16 -5.63
CA ARG A 76 27.05 2.68 -5.71
C ARG A 76 27.06 4.20 -5.63
N LYS A 77 28.02 4.74 -4.92
CA LYS A 77 28.20 6.19 -4.69
C LYS A 77 28.33 6.99 -5.99
N GLU A 78 29.12 6.49 -6.94
CA GLU A 78 29.47 7.20 -8.18
C GLU A 78 28.22 7.59 -8.97
N LEU A 79 27.22 6.69 -9.01
CA LEU A 79 25.96 6.93 -9.70
C LEU A 79 25.22 8.16 -9.13
N TRP A 80 25.21 8.28 -7.82
CA TRP A 80 24.54 9.37 -7.11
C TRP A 80 25.32 10.68 -7.09
N GLN A 81 26.64 10.61 -7.36
CA GLN A 81 27.48 11.79 -7.56
C GLN A 81 27.16 12.49 -8.89
N GLU A 82 26.67 11.76 -9.91
CA GLU A 82 26.26 12.35 -11.20
C GLU A 82 25.17 13.41 -11.01
N THR A 83 24.26 13.23 -10.05
CA THR A 83 23.17 14.16 -9.74
C THR A 83 23.43 15.02 -8.51
N GLY A 84 24.60 14.88 -7.87
CA GLY A 84 24.92 15.54 -6.60
C GLY A 84 24.16 15.00 -5.37
N ARG A 85 23.23 14.08 -5.56
CA ARG A 85 22.34 13.56 -4.49
C ARG A 85 23.04 12.60 -3.51
N TRP A 86 24.37 12.38 -3.66
CA TRP A 86 25.15 11.68 -2.63
C TRP A 86 25.43 12.56 -1.40
N SER A 87 25.25 13.87 -1.49
CA SER A 87 25.45 14.80 -0.36
C SER A 87 24.37 14.63 0.71
N ASP A 88 24.81 14.64 1.99
CA ASP A 88 23.89 14.63 3.15
C ASP A 88 23.16 15.97 3.31
N GLU A 89 23.66 17.05 2.69
CA GLU A 89 22.98 18.35 2.64
C GLU A 89 21.73 18.31 1.76
N LEU A 90 21.74 17.47 0.70
CA LEU A 90 20.59 17.30 -0.21
C LEU A 90 19.70 16.14 0.19
N VAL A 91 20.28 15.07 0.77
CA VAL A 91 19.56 13.87 1.19
C VAL A 91 20.02 13.44 2.57
N ASP A 92 19.37 13.96 3.60
CA ASP A 92 19.69 13.75 5.02
C ASP A 92 19.16 12.42 5.59
N VAL A 93 18.27 11.76 4.84
CA VAL A 93 17.61 10.49 5.27
C VAL A 93 18.28 9.23 4.71
N TRP A 94 19.48 9.31 4.20
CA TRP A 94 20.11 8.16 3.54
C TRP A 94 20.94 7.30 4.49
N PHE A 95 20.66 5.99 4.54
CA PHE A 95 21.54 5.01 5.15
C PHE A 95 22.73 4.72 4.22
N LYS A 96 23.93 5.06 4.64
CA LYS A 96 25.19 4.83 3.92
C LYS A 96 26.09 3.86 4.70
N SER A 97 26.94 3.11 3.99
CA SER A 97 27.86 2.14 4.57
C SER A 97 29.09 1.96 3.67
N LYS A 98 29.95 1.00 4.01
CA LYS A 98 31.12 0.61 3.23
C LYS A 98 31.15 -0.90 3.02
N LEU A 99 31.66 -1.31 1.85
CA LEU A 99 32.05 -2.69 1.61
C LEU A 99 33.36 -3.00 2.37
N GLN A 100 33.74 -4.26 2.43
CA GLN A 100 34.97 -4.69 3.13
C GLN A 100 36.25 -4.09 2.53
N ASP A 101 36.23 -3.77 1.25
CA ASP A 101 37.35 -3.12 0.55
C ASP A 101 37.39 -1.59 0.76
N GLY A 102 36.47 -1.04 1.52
CA GLY A 102 36.36 0.38 1.82
C GLY A 102 35.48 1.17 0.84
N THR A 103 34.93 0.55 -0.21
CA THR A 103 34.05 1.22 -1.18
C THR A 103 32.79 1.72 -0.51
N ASP A 104 32.45 3.00 -0.73
CA ASP A 104 31.22 3.61 -0.22
C ASP A 104 30.00 3.10 -0.98
N ILE A 105 28.95 2.74 -0.22
CA ILE A 105 27.65 2.32 -0.75
C ILE A 105 26.52 3.02 0.00
N GLY A 106 25.36 3.14 -0.65
CA GLY A 106 24.09 3.51 -0.03
C GLY A 106 23.09 2.36 -0.10
N PHE A 107 22.07 2.42 0.76
CA PHE A 107 20.92 1.55 0.68
C PHE A 107 19.78 2.23 -0.09
N GLY A 108 18.93 1.48 -0.75
CA GLY A 108 17.87 2.01 -1.62
C GLY A 108 16.86 2.88 -0.89
N TRP A 109 17.03 4.18 -0.91
CA TRP A 109 16.05 5.16 -0.42
C TRP A 109 15.08 5.60 -1.51
N THR A 110 15.55 5.61 -2.76
CA THR A 110 14.81 5.76 -4.02
C THR A 110 15.59 5.14 -5.18
N HIS A 111 15.05 5.10 -6.42
CA HIS A 111 15.70 4.39 -7.53
C HIS A 111 15.68 5.15 -8.88
N GLU A 112 15.57 6.50 -8.87
CA GLU A 112 15.62 7.29 -10.12
C GLU A 112 16.96 7.14 -10.82
N GLU A 113 18.07 7.26 -10.10
CA GLU A 113 19.41 7.09 -10.66
C GLU A 113 19.68 5.65 -11.10
N PRO A 114 19.35 4.62 -10.29
CA PRO A 114 19.48 3.22 -10.71
C PRO A 114 18.71 2.86 -11.99
N ILE A 115 17.50 3.37 -12.17
CA ILE A 115 16.74 3.06 -13.38
C ILE A 115 17.33 3.75 -14.62
N VAL A 116 17.82 4.97 -14.48
CA VAL A 116 18.52 5.66 -15.59
C VAL A 116 19.79 4.93 -15.98
N ASP A 117 20.60 4.49 -15.01
CA ASP A 117 21.80 3.70 -15.25
C ASP A 117 21.48 2.40 -16.00
N LEU A 118 20.40 1.71 -15.60
CA LEU A 118 19.91 0.53 -16.29
C LEU A 118 19.50 0.85 -17.74
N LEU A 119 18.68 1.88 -17.93
CA LEU A 119 18.12 2.25 -19.23
C LEU A 119 19.17 2.72 -20.24
N ARG A 120 20.30 3.30 -19.82
CA ARG A 120 21.43 3.65 -20.70
C ARG A 120 21.94 2.46 -21.52
N ASN A 121 21.75 1.23 -21.04
CA ASN A 121 22.17 0.03 -21.74
C ASN A 121 21.14 -0.44 -22.79
N TYR A 122 19.88 -0.11 -22.62
CA TYR A 122 18.77 -0.65 -23.42
C TYR A 122 18.14 0.38 -24.35
N LEU A 123 18.06 1.66 -23.96
CA LEU A 123 17.50 2.72 -24.77
C LEU A 123 18.53 3.18 -25.82
N LYS A 124 18.24 2.99 -27.10
CA LYS A 124 19.11 3.38 -28.21
C LYS A 124 18.41 4.28 -29.21
N SER A 125 17.15 4.02 -29.49
CA SER A 125 16.40 4.77 -30.51
C SER A 125 14.97 5.04 -30.08
N TYR A 126 14.31 5.95 -30.79
CA TYR A 126 12.88 6.25 -30.58
C TYR A 126 11.97 5.02 -30.69
N LYS A 127 12.43 3.95 -31.39
CA LYS A 127 11.69 2.70 -31.52
C LYS A 127 11.60 1.88 -30.23
N ASP A 128 12.48 2.18 -29.28
CA ASP A 128 12.49 1.54 -27.96
C ASP A 128 11.51 2.22 -26.99
N LEU A 129 10.92 3.37 -27.37
CA LEU A 129 10.05 4.19 -26.56
C LEU A 129 8.56 4.04 -26.97
N PRO A 130 7.59 4.21 -26.04
CA PRO A 130 7.81 4.45 -24.62
C PRO A 130 8.18 3.18 -23.85
N ILE A 131 8.94 3.35 -22.75
CA ILE A 131 9.27 2.30 -21.79
C ILE A 131 8.58 2.63 -20.46
N SER A 132 7.95 1.66 -19.82
CA SER A 132 7.46 1.78 -18.44
C SER A 132 7.77 0.52 -17.65
N VAL A 133 8.39 0.71 -16.49
CA VAL A 133 8.77 -0.36 -15.58
C VAL A 133 8.50 0.02 -14.14
N TYR A 134 8.18 -0.95 -13.28
CA TYR A 134 7.96 -0.72 -11.86
C TYR A 134 8.52 -1.86 -11.01
N GLN A 135 8.67 -1.60 -9.72
CA GLN A 135 9.03 -2.60 -8.73
C GLN A 135 8.23 -2.44 -7.45
N PHE A 136 8.18 -3.51 -6.66
CA PHE A 136 7.93 -3.43 -5.22
C PHE A 136 9.26 -3.63 -4.51
N GLN A 137 9.70 -2.62 -3.78
CA GLN A 137 11.02 -2.64 -3.14
C GLN A 137 10.96 -2.03 -1.75
N ASN A 138 11.71 -2.63 -0.82
CA ASN A 138 11.95 -1.99 0.47
C ASN A 138 12.75 -0.71 0.26
N LYS A 139 12.23 0.39 0.80
CA LYS A 139 12.94 1.66 0.90
C LYS A 139 13.46 1.81 2.32
N LEU A 140 14.69 2.29 2.42
CA LEU A 140 15.40 2.47 3.67
C LEU A 140 15.70 3.97 3.83
N ARG A 141 14.97 4.62 4.74
CA ARG A 141 15.10 6.06 5.01
C ARG A 141 15.40 6.28 6.49
N ASN A 142 16.52 6.91 6.79
CA ASN A 142 16.96 7.23 8.15
C ASN A 142 16.16 8.40 8.72
N GLU A 143 14.86 8.24 8.79
CA GLU A 143 13.94 9.24 9.35
C GLU A 143 14.32 9.58 10.79
N LEU A 144 14.50 10.86 11.08
CA LEU A 144 14.86 11.33 12.42
C LEU A 144 13.81 10.91 13.44
N ARG A 145 12.54 11.01 13.07
CA ARG A 145 11.39 10.60 13.87
C ARG A 145 10.45 9.72 13.06
N ALA A 146 10.60 8.41 13.22
CA ALA A 146 9.57 7.48 12.76
C ALA A 146 8.34 7.60 13.66
N LYS A 147 7.19 7.90 13.09
CA LYS A 147 5.93 8.13 13.80
C LYS A 147 4.76 7.56 12.99
N SER A 148 3.54 7.62 13.55
CA SER A 148 2.34 7.15 12.88
C SER A 148 2.35 5.64 12.55
N GLY A 149 3.02 4.82 13.39
CA GLY A 149 3.06 3.36 13.24
C GLY A 149 3.72 2.91 11.93
N ILE A 150 3.01 2.07 11.16
CA ILE A 150 3.51 1.59 9.86
C ILE A 150 3.35 2.61 8.72
N MET A 151 2.71 3.76 8.97
CA MET A 151 2.47 4.77 7.93
C MET A 151 3.72 5.56 7.56
N ARG A 152 4.66 5.77 8.53
CA ARG A 152 5.95 6.41 8.29
C ARG A 152 7.07 5.69 9.01
N GLY A 153 7.68 4.75 8.33
CA GLY A 153 8.76 3.92 8.83
C GLY A 153 10.13 4.29 8.25
N ARG A 154 11.19 3.75 8.88
CA ARG A 154 12.56 3.75 8.36
C ARG A 154 12.79 2.68 7.31
N GLU A 155 12.01 1.62 7.36
CA GLU A 155 11.96 0.56 6.37
C GLU A 155 10.49 0.32 6.00
N PHE A 156 10.17 0.38 4.70
CA PHE A 156 8.81 0.23 4.19
C PHE A 156 8.80 -0.24 2.74
N VAL A 157 7.71 -0.88 2.34
CA VAL A 157 7.52 -1.32 0.95
C VAL A 157 6.88 -0.20 0.14
N MET A 158 7.52 0.14 -0.98
CA MET A 158 7.01 1.08 -1.97
C MET A 158 6.84 0.38 -3.32
N LYS A 159 5.80 0.71 -4.06
CA LYS A 159 5.76 0.53 -5.50
C LYS A 159 6.33 1.81 -6.10
N ASP A 160 7.45 1.71 -6.75
CA ASP A 160 8.02 2.78 -7.54
C ASP A 160 8.05 2.38 -9.02
N MET A 161 7.53 3.27 -9.86
CA MET A 161 7.41 3.08 -11.30
C MET A 161 8.08 4.25 -12.02
N TYR A 162 8.63 3.96 -13.16
CA TYR A 162 9.35 4.91 -14.01
C TYR A 162 8.90 4.75 -15.44
N SER A 163 8.63 5.88 -16.12
CA SER A 163 8.31 5.88 -17.53
C SER A 163 9.26 6.77 -18.31
N VAL A 164 9.56 6.38 -19.53
CA VAL A 164 10.49 7.10 -20.42
C VAL A 164 9.84 7.24 -21.80
N HIS A 165 9.92 8.44 -22.36
CA HIS A 165 9.19 8.84 -23.55
C HIS A 165 10.07 9.62 -24.51
N ASP A 166 9.70 9.65 -25.79
CA ASP A 166 10.34 10.40 -26.86
C ASP A 166 9.93 11.88 -26.89
N SER A 167 8.78 12.22 -26.33
CA SER A 167 8.20 13.56 -26.37
C SER A 167 7.46 13.93 -25.09
N LYS A 168 7.27 15.23 -24.90
CA LYS A 168 6.47 15.76 -23.79
C LYS A 168 5.02 15.29 -23.85
N ASP A 169 4.42 15.29 -25.04
CA ASP A 169 3.03 14.88 -25.23
C ASP A 169 2.82 13.41 -24.89
N SER A 170 3.77 12.56 -25.24
CA SER A 170 3.78 11.14 -24.86
C SER A 170 3.86 10.97 -23.34
N LEU A 171 4.76 11.70 -22.66
CA LEU A 171 4.86 11.68 -21.19
C LEU A 171 3.58 12.19 -20.54
N ASP A 172 3.04 13.33 -20.95
CA ASP A 172 1.84 13.94 -20.35
C ASP A 172 0.60 13.03 -20.51
N SER A 173 0.44 12.39 -21.67
CA SER A 173 -0.62 11.41 -21.90
C SER A 173 -0.49 10.19 -20.97
N TYR A 174 0.72 9.67 -20.84
CA TYR A 174 1.00 8.55 -19.97
C TYR A 174 0.79 8.91 -18.49
N TYR A 175 1.27 10.07 -18.07
CA TYR A 175 1.10 10.62 -16.73
C TYR A 175 -0.37 10.67 -16.30
N ASN A 176 -1.24 11.18 -17.18
CA ASN A 176 -2.67 11.20 -16.93
C ASN A 176 -3.28 9.78 -16.84
N SER A 177 -2.81 8.85 -17.66
CA SER A 177 -3.28 7.45 -17.60
C SER A 177 -2.91 6.77 -16.28
N VAL A 178 -1.74 7.14 -15.70
CA VAL A 178 -1.29 6.65 -14.39
C VAL A 178 -2.13 7.25 -13.26
N ILE A 179 -2.51 8.54 -13.33
CA ILE A 179 -3.45 9.14 -12.37
C ILE A 179 -4.73 8.30 -12.29
N GLU A 180 -5.31 7.95 -13.43
CA GLU A 180 -6.54 7.16 -13.47
C GLU A 180 -6.32 5.71 -12.98
N ALA A 181 -5.16 5.11 -13.25
CA ALA A 181 -4.80 3.81 -12.70
C ALA A 181 -4.69 3.84 -11.16
N TYR A 182 -4.09 4.89 -10.60
CA TYR A 182 -3.98 5.07 -9.15
C TYR A 182 -5.35 5.26 -8.49
N LYS A 183 -6.23 6.08 -9.08
CA LYS A 183 -7.62 6.21 -8.61
C LYS A 183 -8.32 4.85 -8.54
N ARG A 184 -8.14 4.00 -9.56
CA ARG A 184 -8.70 2.64 -9.53
C ARG A 184 -8.08 1.77 -8.43
N CYS A 185 -6.76 1.89 -8.17
CA CYS A 185 -6.14 1.21 -7.04
C CYS A 185 -6.80 1.61 -5.72
N TYR A 186 -6.92 2.91 -5.44
CA TYR A 186 -7.51 3.41 -4.19
C TYR A 186 -8.99 3.05 -4.04
N ASN A 187 -9.76 3.07 -5.12
CA ASN A 187 -11.14 2.59 -5.12
C ASN A 187 -11.21 1.11 -4.72
N ARG A 188 -10.34 0.28 -5.29
CA ARG A 188 -10.28 -1.16 -4.98
C ARG A 188 -9.78 -1.45 -3.57
N PHE A 189 -8.96 -0.56 -2.98
CA PHE A 189 -8.58 -0.63 -1.57
C PHE A 189 -9.69 -0.18 -0.62
N GLY A 190 -10.77 0.42 -1.13
CA GLY A 190 -11.89 0.93 -0.35
C GLY A 190 -11.69 2.35 0.21
N ILE A 191 -10.63 3.05 -0.19
CA ILE A 191 -10.31 4.41 0.28
C ILE A 191 -10.46 5.49 -0.81
N GLY A 192 -10.93 5.12 -2.00
CA GLY A 192 -10.95 6.01 -3.17
C GLY A 192 -11.82 7.25 -3.01
N ASP A 193 -13.00 7.12 -2.38
CA ASP A 193 -13.93 8.24 -2.18
C ASP A 193 -13.35 9.40 -1.34
N GLU A 194 -12.32 9.11 -0.54
CA GLU A 194 -11.66 10.08 0.31
C GLU A 194 -10.18 10.26 -0.03
N THR A 195 -9.76 9.82 -1.22
CA THR A 195 -8.41 10.02 -1.75
C THR A 195 -8.45 11.02 -2.90
N TYR A 196 -7.75 12.13 -2.73
CA TYR A 196 -7.74 13.25 -3.66
C TYR A 196 -6.40 13.37 -4.36
N VAL A 197 -6.42 13.73 -5.64
CA VAL A 197 -5.22 14.15 -6.38
C VAL A 197 -4.96 15.60 -6.04
N THR A 198 -3.81 15.91 -5.45
CA THR A 198 -3.48 17.26 -4.97
C THR A 198 -2.28 17.82 -5.71
N PHE A 199 -2.29 19.11 -5.96
CA PHE A 199 -1.07 19.85 -6.29
C PHE A 199 -0.17 19.93 -5.05
N ALA A 200 1.10 19.62 -5.22
CA ALA A 200 2.09 19.60 -4.17
C ALA A 200 3.47 20.10 -4.64
N SER A 201 4.35 20.41 -3.70
CA SER A 201 5.75 20.69 -3.99
C SER A 201 6.46 19.44 -4.50
N GLY A 202 7.26 19.57 -5.57
CA GLY A 202 8.08 18.47 -6.07
C GLY A 202 9.35 18.21 -5.23
N GLY A 203 9.63 19.03 -4.23
CA GLY A 203 10.76 18.88 -3.32
C GLY A 203 12.11 18.81 -4.03
N ALA A 204 12.88 17.78 -3.74
CA ALA A 204 14.20 17.53 -4.36
C ALA A 204 14.12 16.95 -5.79
N PHE A 205 12.92 16.81 -6.37
CA PHE A 205 12.72 16.14 -7.65
C PHE A 205 12.30 17.10 -8.77
N THR A 206 11.27 17.93 -8.54
CA THR A 206 10.73 18.90 -9.52
C THR A 206 10.16 20.12 -8.79
N LYS A 207 9.75 21.17 -9.54
CA LYS A 207 9.09 22.32 -8.94
C LYS A 207 7.71 21.94 -8.36
N PHE A 208 6.93 21.14 -9.10
CA PHE A 208 5.61 20.67 -8.70
C PHE A 208 5.45 19.19 -8.95
N SER A 209 4.62 18.55 -8.13
CA SER A 209 4.20 17.16 -8.26
C SER A 209 2.69 17.04 -8.04
N HIS A 210 2.15 15.83 -8.27
CA HIS A 210 0.83 15.49 -7.77
C HIS A 210 0.96 14.41 -6.71
N GLU A 211 0.24 14.60 -5.62
CA GLU A 211 0.13 13.64 -4.55
C GLU A 211 -1.28 13.05 -4.51
N PHE A 212 -1.36 11.84 -3.99
CA PHE A 212 -2.62 11.20 -3.64
C PHE A 212 -2.76 11.26 -2.12
N GLN A 213 -3.64 12.13 -1.66
CA GLN A 213 -3.85 12.42 -0.25
C GLN A 213 -5.19 11.84 0.22
N THR A 214 -5.13 10.88 1.15
CA THR A 214 -6.34 10.28 1.75
C THR A 214 -6.68 10.99 3.06
N ILE A 215 -7.94 11.40 3.24
CA ILE A 215 -8.40 11.97 4.51
C ILE A 215 -8.17 10.96 5.63
N CYS A 216 -7.37 11.36 6.63
CA CYS A 216 -6.96 10.49 7.73
C CYS A 216 -6.48 11.32 8.93
N ASP A 217 -7.11 11.13 10.10
CA ASP A 217 -6.75 11.87 11.31
C ASP A 217 -5.35 11.54 11.84
N ALA A 218 -4.85 10.35 11.52
CA ALA A 218 -3.49 9.92 11.84
C ALA A 218 -2.44 10.39 10.82
N GLY A 219 -2.86 11.06 9.74
CA GLY A 219 -1.97 11.64 8.72
C GLY A 219 -1.11 12.77 9.25
N GLU A 220 -0.21 13.26 8.43
CA GLU A 220 0.77 14.31 8.79
C GLU A 220 0.56 15.60 8.00
N ASP A 221 -0.14 15.52 6.87
CA ASP A 221 -0.31 16.62 5.94
C ASP A 221 -1.67 17.28 6.11
N TYR A 222 -1.78 18.49 5.58
CA TYR A 222 -3.03 19.21 5.43
C TYR A 222 -3.23 19.56 3.98
N ILE A 223 -4.44 19.30 3.47
CA ILE A 223 -4.86 19.77 2.16
C ILE A 223 -6.07 20.67 2.27
N TYR A 224 -6.27 21.48 1.24
CA TYR A 224 -7.41 22.37 1.10
C TYR A 224 -8.29 21.89 -0.04
N LEU A 225 -9.54 21.55 0.27
CA LEU A 225 -10.50 20.93 -0.64
C LEU A 225 -11.60 21.88 -1.05
N HIS A 226 -11.88 21.96 -2.35
CA HIS A 226 -13.13 22.47 -2.88
C HIS A 226 -13.97 21.30 -3.42
N ARG A 227 -14.84 20.73 -2.57
CA ARG A 227 -15.60 19.52 -2.91
C ARG A 227 -16.43 19.67 -4.19
N GLY A 228 -17.06 20.84 -4.41
CA GLY A 228 -17.92 21.09 -5.58
C GLY A 228 -17.15 21.17 -6.90
N LYS A 229 -15.89 21.58 -6.90
CA LYS A 229 -15.03 21.68 -8.10
C LYS A 229 -14.03 20.51 -8.20
N ASN A 230 -14.01 19.61 -7.21
CA ASN A 230 -13.04 18.53 -7.10
C ASN A 230 -11.57 19.01 -7.18
N ILE A 231 -11.30 20.15 -6.51
CA ILE A 231 -9.97 20.74 -6.42
C ILE A 231 -9.38 20.40 -5.06
N ALA A 232 -8.14 19.93 -5.04
CA ALA A 232 -7.39 19.66 -3.81
C ALA A 232 -5.96 20.22 -3.93
N VAL A 233 -5.52 20.93 -2.92
CA VAL A 233 -4.21 21.61 -2.90
C VAL A 233 -3.52 21.32 -1.58
N ASN A 234 -2.25 20.90 -1.62
CA ASN A 234 -1.43 20.74 -0.43
C ASN A 234 -1.15 22.13 0.21
N GLU A 235 -1.13 22.19 1.54
CA GLU A 235 -0.88 23.42 2.29
C GLU A 235 0.42 24.13 1.87
N GLU A 236 1.45 23.36 1.49
CA GLU A 236 2.77 23.85 1.12
C GLU A 236 2.76 24.76 -0.14
N VAL A 237 1.82 24.56 -1.06
CA VAL A 237 1.73 25.30 -2.33
C VAL A 237 0.41 26.06 -2.46
N LEU A 238 -0.32 26.23 -1.36
CA LEU A 238 -1.67 26.78 -1.36
C LEU A 238 -1.75 28.16 -2.02
N ASP A 239 -0.88 29.08 -1.63
CA ASP A 239 -0.96 30.48 -2.08
C ASP A 239 -0.66 30.60 -3.59
N GLU A 240 0.27 29.80 -4.13
CA GLU A 240 0.57 29.78 -5.56
C GLU A 240 -0.56 29.09 -6.36
N ALA A 241 -1.09 27.99 -5.84
CA ALA A 241 -2.08 27.19 -6.54
C ALA A 241 -3.47 27.82 -6.60
N ILE A 242 -3.93 28.52 -5.56
CA ILE A 242 -5.26 29.19 -5.57
C ILE A 242 -5.32 30.32 -6.59
N GLU A 243 -4.22 31.05 -6.81
CA GLU A 243 -4.13 32.09 -7.83
C GLU A 243 -4.28 31.49 -9.24
N GLU A 244 -3.57 30.39 -9.52
CA GLU A 244 -3.61 29.68 -10.81
C GLU A 244 -4.97 29.02 -11.07
N LEU A 245 -5.60 28.45 -10.03
CA LEU A 245 -6.87 27.73 -10.12
C LEU A 245 -8.10 28.65 -10.08
N GLY A 246 -7.93 29.95 -9.74
CA GLY A 246 -9.01 30.92 -9.65
C GLY A 246 -10.06 30.54 -8.58
N VAL A 247 -9.63 30.07 -7.42
CA VAL A 247 -10.49 29.65 -6.30
C VAL A 247 -10.25 30.56 -5.10
N ASP A 248 -11.33 31.00 -4.44
CA ASP A 248 -11.21 31.78 -3.21
C ASP A 248 -10.86 30.86 -2.02
N ARG A 249 -9.89 31.28 -1.20
CA ARG A 249 -9.46 30.51 0.00
C ARG A 249 -10.61 30.22 0.96
N SER A 250 -11.60 31.11 1.03
CA SER A 250 -12.79 30.94 1.88
C SER A 250 -13.73 29.84 1.40
N GLU A 251 -13.61 29.38 0.16
CA GLU A 251 -14.38 28.27 -0.41
C GLU A 251 -13.72 26.90 -0.13
N LEU A 252 -12.52 26.90 0.49
CA LEU A 252 -11.72 25.72 0.72
C LEU A 252 -11.86 25.21 2.15
N GLU A 253 -12.11 23.91 2.30
CA GLU A 253 -12.10 23.19 3.57
C GLU A 253 -10.71 22.65 3.86
N LYS A 254 -10.12 23.01 5.01
CA LYS A 254 -8.85 22.42 5.46
C LYS A 254 -9.12 21.06 6.10
N VAL A 255 -8.50 20.00 5.58
CA VAL A 255 -8.62 18.64 6.09
C VAL A 255 -7.25 18.00 6.32
N LYS A 256 -7.16 17.12 7.31
CA LYS A 256 -5.95 16.36 7.61
C LYS A 256 -5.89 15.10 6.79
N THR A 257 -4.71 14.78 6.22
CA THR A 257 -4.55 13.70 5.26
C THR A 257 -3.23 12.94 5.44
N ALA A 258 -3.17 11.77 4.81
CA ALA A 258 -1.96 11.00 4.62
C ALA A 258 -1.66 10.85 3.13
N GLU A 259 -0.43 11.16 2.72
CA GLU A 259 0.09 10.94 1.38
C GLU A 259 0.25 9.44 1.11
N VAL A 260 -0.61 8.86 0.29
CA VAL A 260 -0.56 7.42 -0.06
C VAL A 260 0.14 7.15 -1.38
N GLY A 261 0.36 8.17 -2.20
CA GLY A 261 1.12 8.10 -3.44
C GLY A 261 1.59 9.46 -3.91
N ASN A 262 2.63 9.47 -4.74
CA ASN A 262 3.19 10.67 -5.32
C ASN A 262 3.65 10.41 -6.75
N ILE A 263 3.48 11.37 -7.64
CA ILE A 263 3.88 11.27 -9.04
C ILE A 263 4.58 12.55 -9.49
N PHE A 264 5.67 12.36 -10.23
CA PHE A 264 6.55 13.44 -10.70
C PHE A 264 6.68 13.42 -12.22
N ASN A 265 6.60 14.60 -12.84
CA ASN A 265 6.96 14.82 -14.23
C ASN A 265 8.32 15.53 -14.25
N PHE A 266 9.39 14.80 -14.58
CA PHE A 266 10.75 15.35 -14.65
C PHE A 266 11.03 16.09 -15.95
N GLY A 267 10.16 16.02 -16.95
CA GLY A 267 10.51 16.46 -18.30
C GLY A 267 11.78 15.77 -18.78
N THR A 268 12.77 16.54 -19.24
CA THR A 268 14.09 16.05 -19.65
C THR A 268 15.17 16.22 -18.57
N GLN A 269 14.86 16.88 -17.46
CA GLN A 269 15.85 17.27 -16.45
C GLN A 269 16.72 16.09 -15.99
N LYS A 270 16.08 14.98 -15.57
CA LYS A 270 16.82 13.81 -15.07
C LYS A 270 17.66 13.15 -16.16
N SER A 271 17.15 13.13 -17.38
CA SER A 271 17.87 12.59 -18.54
C SER A 271 19.05 13.46 -18.94
N GLU A 272 18.96 14.78 -18.81
CA GLU A 272 20.07 15.72 -19.03
C GLU A 272 21.18 15.55 -17.98
N GLU A 273 20.80 15.51 -16.69
CA GLU A 273 21.74 15.29 -15.58
C GLU A 273 22.56 14.00 -15.76
N MET A 274 21.89 12.93 -16.21
CA MET A 274 22.47 11.59 -16.30
C MET A 274 22.75 11.12 -17.73
N LYS A 275 22.60 11.97 -18.75
CA LYS A 275 22.87 11.67 -20.16
C LYS A 275 22.10 10.46 -20.70
N LEU A 276 20.81 10.36 -20.37
CA LEU A 276 19.91 9.36 -20.96
C LEU A 276 19.40 9.89 -22.30
N VAL A 277 20.02 9.45 -23.38
CA VAL A 277 19.72 9.88 -24.75
C VAL A 277 19.24 8.74 -25.62
N PHE A 278 18.47 9.08 -26.64
CA PHE A 278 18.06 8.17 -27.73
C PHE A 278 18.25 8.85 -29.08
N THR A 279 18.34 8.08 -30.15
CA THR A 279 18.38 8.59 -31.52
C THR A 279 16.97 8.72 -32.06
N ASP A 280 16.57 9.93 -32.48
CA ASP A 280 15.25 10.20 -33.08
C ASP A 280 15.14 9.68 -34.53
N ALA A 281 13.98 9.88 -35.16
CA ALA A 281 13.72 9.42 -36.54
C ALA A 281 14.62 10.11 -37.58
N GLU A 282 15.13 11.28 -37.30
CA GLU A 282 16.06 12.07 -38.12
C GLU A 282 17.53 11.74 -37.89
N GLY A 283 17.83 10.78 -36.98
CA GLY A 283 19.19 10.38 -36.64
C GLY A 283 19.91 11.29 -35.65
N LYS A 284 19.19 12.17 -34.94
CA LYS A 284 19.74 13.07 -33.92
C LYS A 284 19.56 12.53 -32.53
N GLU A 285 20.54 12.79 -31.67
CA GLU A 285 20.43 12.50 -30.24
C GLU A 285 19.47 13.46 -29.56
N ARG A 286 18.60 12.90 -28.72
CA ARG A 286 17.61 13.61 -27.90
C ARG A 286 17.63 13.08 -26.48
N TYR A 287 17.40 13.96 -25.50
CA TYR A 287 17.16 13.56 -24.13
C TYR A 287 15.73 12.99 -23.99
N ALA A 288 15.61 11.90 -23.27
CA ALA A 288 14.31 11.28 -23.02
C ALA A 288 13.49 12.06 -21.98
N TYR A 289 12.18 12.07 -22.14
CA TYR A 289 11.25 12.60 -21.13
C TYR A 289 10.97 11.52 -20.09
N MET A 290 10.98 11.87 -18.80
CA MET A 290 10.83 10.90 -17.71
C MET A 290 9.75 11.26 -16.73
N GLY A 291 9.02 10.23 -16.23
CA GLY A 291 8.12 10.31 -15.10
C GLY A 291 8.49 9.30 -14.01
N SER A 292 8.17 9.64 -12.75
CA SER A 292 8.32 8.77 -11.58
C SER A 292 7.01 8.73 -10.80
N TYR A 293 6.61 7.54 -10.32
CA TYR A 293 5.28 7.30 -9.78
C TYR A 293 5.34 6.34 -8.59
N GLY A 294 5.12 6.83 -7.38
CA GLY A 294 5.22 6.08 -6.13
C GLY A 294 3.88 5.76 -5.48
N ILE A 295 3.74 4.57 -4.91
CA ILE A 295 2.69 4.21 -3.94
C ILE A 295 3.36 3.61 -2.70
N GLY A 296 3.10 4.18 -1.53
CA GLY A 296 3.55 3.63 -0.26
C GLY A 296 2.69 2.44 0.17
N ILE A 297 3.05 1.20 -0.23
CA ILE A 297 2.24 0.00 0.01
C ILE A 297 2.00 -0.23 1.51
N THR A 298 3.06 -0.13 2.31
CA THR A 298 2.97 -0.22 3.78
C THR A 298 2.10 0.89 4.37
N ARG A 299 2.23 2.12 3.83
CA ARG A 299 1.43 3.27 4.27
C ARG A 299 -0.04 3.11 3.94
N VAL A 300 -0.38 2.62 2.74
CA VAL A 300 -1.75 2.28 2.35
C VAL A 300 -2.38 1.32 3.35
N MET A 301 -1.68 0.24 3.73
CA MET A 301 -2.18 -0.69 4.75
C MET A 301 -2.46 0.01 6.08
N GLY A 302 -1.56 0.90 6.52
CA GLY A 302 -1.73 1.68 7.76
C GLY A 302 -2.93 2.63 7.70
N VAL A 303 -3.11 3.34 6.59
CA VAL A 303 -4.25 4.25 6.36
C VAL A 303 -5.58 3.49 6.38
N ILE A 304 -5.64 2.32 5.76
CA ILE A 304 -6.83 1.46 5.77
C ILE A 304 -7.21 1.07 7.21
N VAL A 305 -6.22 0.69 8.03
CA VAL A 305 -6.46 0.38 9.44
C VAL A 305 -6.97 1.59 10.20
N GLU A 306 -6.38 2.77 10.02
CA GLU A 306 -6.84 4.00 10.70
C GLU A 306 -8.27 4.38 10.32
N LYS A 307 -8.66 4.16 9.06
CA LYS A 307 -9.99 4.53 8.56
C LYS A 307 -11.10 3.59 9.00
N PHE A 308 -10.86 2.28 8.94
CA PHE A 308 -11.93 1.30 9.08
C PHE A 308 -11.97 0.61 10.44
N ALA A 309 -10.88 0.59 11.20
CA ALA A 309 -10.87 -0.04 12.52
C ALA A 309 -11.87 0.63 13.48
N ASP A 310 -12.52 -0.21 14.28
CA ASP A 310 -13.43 0.22 15.36
C ASP A 310 -12.85 -0.08 16.76
N ASP A 311 -13.67 0.02 17.79
CA ASP A 311 -13.26 -0.25 19.17
C ASP A 311 -12.98 -1.74 19.45
N LYS A 312 -13.49 -2.65 18.61
CA LYS A 312 -13.30 -4.09 18.74
C LYS A 312 -12.00 -4.56 18.06
N GLY A 313 -11.56 -3.90 16.98
CA GLY A 313 -10.38 -4.29 16.25
C GLY A 313 -10.31 -3.80 14.81
N LEU A 314 -9.63 -4.58 13.98
CA LEU A 314 -9.49 -4.33 12.55
C LEU A 314 -10.81 -4.55 11.81
N VAL A 315 -10.98 -3.87 10.68
CA VAL A 315 -12.06 -4.09 9.70
C VAL A 315 -11.43 -4.02 8.32
N TRP A 316 -11.20 -5.18 7.71
CA TRP A 316 -10.57 -5.23 6.40
C TRP A 316 -11.59 -5.11 5.28
N PRO A 317 -11.38 -4.22 4.29
CA PRO A 317 -12.09 -4.31 3.01
C PRO A 317 -11.89 -5.68 2.36
N GLU A 318 -12.94 -6.24 1.76
CA GLU A 318 -12.96 -7.61 1.26
C GLU A 318 -11.85 -7.92 0.24
N ASN A 319 -11.50 -6.93 -0.60
CA ASN A 319 -10.50 -7.10 -1.66
C ASN A 319 -9.06 -7.27 -1.16
N ILE A 320 -8.78 -6.86 0.08
CA ILE A 320 -7.43 -6.88 0.65
C ILE A 320 -7.32 -7.71 1.92
N ALA A 321 -8.43 -8.18 2.46
CA ALA A 321 -8.46 -9.07 3.63
C ALA A 321 -7.55 -10.29 3.43
N PRO A 322 -6.91 -10.81 4.49
CA PRO A 322 -6.06 -12.01 4.33
C PRO A 322 -6.86 -13.23 3.92
N PHE A 323 -8.10 -13.31 4.39
CA PHE A 323 -9.15 -14.26 3.99
C PHE A 323 -10.49 -13.54 4.03
N LYS A 324 -11.41 -13.91 3.15
CA LYS A 324 -12.77 -13.35 3.18
C LYS A 324 -13.57 -13.87 4.35
N VAL A 325 -13.32 -15.12 4.76
CA VAL A 325 -14.11 -15.83 5.76
C VAL A 325 -13.27 -16.30 6.94
N HIS A 326 -13.76 -16.02 8.15
CA HIS A 326 -13.29 -16.58 9.42
C HIS A 326 -14.32 -17.58 9.94
N ILE A 327 -13.99 -18.85 9.95
CA ILE A 327 -14.84 -19.92 10.46
C ILE A 327 -14.51 -20.11 11.95
N VAL A 328 -15.48 -19.90 12.83
CA VAL A 328 -15.33 -20.05 14.28
C VAL A 328 -16.09 -21.31 14.73
N ALA A 329 -15.34 -22.32 15.12
CA ALA A 329 -15.89 -23.61 15.58
C ALA A 329 -16.14 -23.59 17.10
N ILE A 330 -17.36 -23.95 17.54
CA ILE A 330 -17.76 -23.94 18.95
C ILE A 330 -18.30 -25.32 19.36
N GLY A 331 -17.66 -25.96 20.33
CA GLY A 331 -18.01 -27.29 20.82
C GLY A 331 -17.47 -28.42 19.95
N GLY A 332 -17.66 -29.68 20.39
CA GLY A 332 -17.04 -30.82 19.72
C GLY A 332 -17.64 -31.15 18.36
N LYS A 333 -18.98 -31.15 18.24
CA LYS A 333 -19.67 -31.31 16.95
C LYS A 333 -19.38 -30.14 16.01
N GLY A 334 -19.35 -28.92 16.58
CA GLY A 334 -19.01 -27.70 15.84
C GLY A 334 -17.60 -27.75 15.24
N GLN A 335 -16.61 -28.26 15.97
CA GLN A 335 -15.26 -28.45 15.46
C GLN A 335 -15.20 -29.47 14.31
N GLU A 336 -15.90 -30.58 14.43
CA GLU A 336 -15.95 -31.60 13.37
C GLU A 336 -16.60 -31.05 12.10
N LEU A 337 -17.77 -30.40 12.22
CA LEU A 337 -18.49 -29.87 11.08
C LEU A 337 -17.76 -28.68 10.44
N ALA A 338 -17.18 -27.77 11.25
CA ALA A 338 -16.38 -26.66 10.76
C ALA A 338 -15.12 -27.13 10.03
N GLY A 339 -14.49 -28.22 10.50
CA GLY A 339 -13.36 -28.86 9.80
C GLY A 339 -13.76 -29.38 8.42
N LYS A 340 -14.91 -30.08 8.31
CA LYS A 340 -15.44 -30.55 7.01
C LYS A 340 -15.77 -29.39 6.08
N PHE A 341 -16.45 -28.35 6.58
CA PHE A 341 -16.78 -27.15 5.83
C PHE A 341 -15.53 -26.44 5.29
N TYR A 342 -14.50 -26.28 6.13
CA TYR A 342 -13.21 -25.71 5.74
C TYR A 342 -12.53 -26.51 4.63
N ASP A 343 -12.47 -27.84 4.78
CA ASP A 343 -11.81 -28.72 3.81
C ASP A 343 -12.57 -28.73 2.47
N GLU A 344 -13.91 -28.62 2.51
CA GLU A 344 -14.72 -28.50 1.30
C GLU A 344 -14.52 -27.16 0.58
N LEU A 345 -14.41 -26.03 1.32
CA LEU A 345 -14.03 -24.74 0.75
C LEU A 345 -12.65 -24.80 0.08
N ALA A 346 -11.66 -25.37 0.77
CA ALA A 346 -10.31 -25.51 0.25
C ALA A 346 -10.26 -26.35 -1.05
N ASN A 347 -11.03 -27.45 -1.12
CA ASN A 347 -11.14 -28.28 -2.30
C ASN A 347 -11.79 -27.54 -3.49
N ASN A 348 -12.58 -26.50 -3.23
CA ASN A 348 -13.16 -25.63 -4.23
C ASN A 348 -12.35 -24.36 -4.50
N GLY A 349 -11.12 -24.26 -3.98
CA GLY A 349 -10.22 -23.14 -4.22
C GLY A 349 -10.53 -21.87 -3.41
N VAL A 350 -11.37 -21.98 -2.38
CA VAL A 350 -11.69 -20.85 -1.48
C VAL A 350 -10.86 -20.94 -0.21
N ASP A 351 -9.99 -19.95 -0.02
CA ASP A 351 -9.19 -19.82 1.18
C ASP A 351 -9.98 -19.19 2.33
N ALA A 352 -9.91 -19.81 3.51
CA ALA A 352 -10.55 -19.34 4.72
C ALA A 352 -9.60 -19.47 5.93
N LEU A 353 -9.90 -18.74 7.01
CA LEU A 353 -9.29 -18.94 8.32
C LEU A 353 -10.24 -19.77 9.19
N LEU A 354 -9.75 -20.90 9.72
CA LEU A 354 -10.52 -21.75 10.66
C LEU A 354 -9.96 -21.58 12.07
N ASP A 355 -10.80 -21.15 13.01
CA ASP A 355 -10.48 -21.19 14.43
C ASP A 355 -10.86 -22.55 15.03
N ASP A 356 -9.93 -23.50 14.92
CA ASP A 356 -10.00 -24.87 15.42
C ASP A 356 -9.35 -25.04 16.81
N ARG A 357 -9.02 -23.94 17.50
CA ARG A 357 -8.41 -23.98 18.83
C ARG A 357 -9.40 -24.50 19.89
N ASP A 358 -8.87 -25.15 20.91
CA ASP A 358 -9.64 -25.50 22.12
C ASP A 358 -9.66 -24.31 23.09
N GLU A 359 -10.48 -23.30 22.74
CA GLU A 359 -10.63 -22.05 23.50
C GLU A 359 -12.10 -21.75 23.78
N ARG A 360 -12.34 -20.97 24.83
CA ARG A 360 -13.71 -20.53 25.19
C ARG A 360 -14.32 -19.69 24.06
N PRO A 361 -15.64 -19.81 23.81
CA PRO A 361 -16.32 -19.06 22.76
C PRO A 361 -16.05 -17.56 22.80
N GLY A 362 -16.07 -16.95 23.99
CA GLY A 362 -15.79 -15.51 24.15
C GLY A 362 -14.39 -15.09 23.72
N VAL A 363 -13.37 -15.95 23.87
CA VAL A 363 -12.01 -15.70 23.39
C VAL A 363 -11.98 -15.76 21.87
N LYS A 364 -12.58 -16.79 21.26
CA LYS A 364 -12.64 -16.94 19.81
C LYS A 364 -13.35 -15.76 19.14
N PHE A 365 -14.48 -15.30 19.69
CA PHE A 365 -15.21 -14.14 19.17
C PHE A 365 -14.40 -12.85 19.32
N ALA A 366 -13.75 -12.64 20.47
CA ALA A 366 -12.91 -11.44 20.66
C ALA A 366 -11.72 -11.42 19.70
N ASP A 367 -11.11 -12.58 19.44
CA ASP A 367 -10.01 -12.69 18.47
C ASP A 367 -10.51 -12.47 17.03
N ALA A 368 -11.68 -13.01 16.68
CA ALA A 368 -12.27 -12.81 15.35
C ALA A 368 -12.60 -11.33 15.09
N GLU A 369 -13.16 -10.62 16.07
CA GLU A 369 -13.40 -9.17 15.98
C GLU A 369 -12.07 -8.40 15.86
N LEU A 370 -11.05 -8.74 16.67
CA LEU A 370 -9.75 -8.09 16.63
C LEU A 370 -9.05 -8.29 15.29
N MET A 371 -9.10 -9.50 14.72
CA MET A 371 -8.45 -9.84 13.45
C MET A 371 -9.13 -9.20 12.24
N GLY A 372 -10.44 -8.94 12.33
CA GLY A 372 -11.16 -8.08 11.40
C GLY A 372 -11.43 -8.62 10.00
N LEU A 373 -11.55 -9.96 9.84
CA LEU A 373 -11.91 -10.56 8.55
C LEU A 373 -13.34 -10.17 8.16
N PRO A 374 -13.65 -9.97 6.88
CA PRO A 374 -14.94 -9.44 6.41
C PRO A 374 -16.15 -10.22 6.89
N TRP A 375 -16.07 -11.55 6.87
CA TRP A 375 -17.17 -12.42 7.21
C TRP A 375 -16.78 -13.44 8.28
N ARG A 376 -17.61 -13.58 9.31
CA ARG A 376 -17.47 -14.64 10.32
C ARG A 376 -18.60 -15.65 10.20
N ILE A 377 -18.25 -16.92 10.03
CA ILE A 377 -19.18 -18.05 10.08
C ILE A 377 -19.01 -18.72 11.45
N THR A 378 -20.10 -18.83 12.23
CA THR A 378 -20.07 -19.51 13.51
C THR A 378 -20.76 -20.86 13.38
N ILE A 379 -20.01 -21.96 13.56
CA ILE A 379 -20.51 -23.33 13.53
C ILE A 379 -20.41 -23.91 14.94
N GLY A 380 -21.55 -24.11 15.60
CA GLY A 380 -21.61 -24.53 16.99
C GLY A 380 -22.58 -25.68 17.25
N ASP A 381 -22.32 -26.45 18.33
CA ASP A 381 -23.14 -27.58 18.74
C ASP A 381 -24.62 -27.25 18.86
N ARG A 382 -24.97 -26.04 19.38
CA ARG A 382 -26.35 -25.61 19.55
C ARG A 382 -27.12 -25.50 18.23
N ALA A 383 -26.48 -25.03 17.18
CA ALA A 383 -27.10 -24.96 15.86
C ALA A 383 -27.26 -26.36 15.25
N ILE A 384 -26.24 -27.21 15.41
CA ILE A 384 -26.28 -28.61 14.93
C ILE A 384 -27.38 -29.42 15.58
N ASP A 385 -27.52 -29.28 16.91
CA ASP A 385 -28.54 -29.99 17.68
C ASP A 385 -29.94 -29.34 17.61
N GLY A 386 -30.03 -28.13 17.07
CA GLY A 386 -31.24 -27.34 16.96
C GLY A 386 -31.83 -27.27 15.56
N ASP A 387 -31.86 -26.07 14.98
CA ASP A 387 -32.49 -25.79 13.69
C ASP A 387 -31.57 -26.02 12.47
N GLY A 388 -30.31 -26.35 12.68
CA GLY A 388 -29.33 -26.54 11.61
C GLY A 388 -28.91 -25.23 10.92
N LEU A 389 -29.24 -24.06 11.54
CA LEU A 389 -28.92 -22.75 10.98
C LEU A 389 -27.73 -22.13 11.69
N PHE A 390 -26.71 -21.81 10.95
CA PHE A 390 -25.44 -21.21 11.39
C PHE A 390 -25.45 -19.69 11.20
N GLU A 391 -24.67 -18.99 12.01
CA GLU A 391 -24.57 -17.53 11.93
C GLU A 391 -23.50 -17.10 10.94
N LEU A 392 -23.89 -16.27 9.97
CA LEU A 392 -23.00 -15.48 9.11
C LEU A 392 -23.06 -14.02 9.57
N THR A 393 -21.94 -13.50 10.08
CA THR A 393 -21.84 -12.12 10.56
C THR A 393 -20.91 -11.31 9.67
N GLU A 394 -21.38 -10.17 9.20
CA GLU A 394 -20.55 -9.17 8.51
C GLU A 394 -19.78 -8.33 9.53
N ARG A 395 -18.46 -8.24 9.39
CA ARG A 395 -17.60 -7.54 10.35
C ARG A 395 -17.81 -6.03 10.35
N SER A 396 -18.03 -5.44 9.18
CA SER A 396 -18.17 -3.98 9.02
C SER A 396 -19.45 -3.41 9.61
N THR A 397 -20.56 -4.14 9.51
CA THR A 397 -21.88 -3.71 9.97
C THR A 397 -22.30 -4.36 11.29
N GLY A 398 -21.75 -5.53 11.60
CA GLY A 398 -22.19 -6.38 12.69
C GLY A 398 -23.50 -7.12 12.41
N GLU A 399 -24.05 -7.00 11.21
CA GLU A 399 -25.27 -7.72 10.81
C GLU A 399 -25.03 -9.23 10.82
N THR A 400 -25.97 -9.97 11.41
CA THR A 400 -25.91 -11.43 11.48
C THR A 400 -27.11 -12.02 10.77
N ARG A 401 -26.86 -13.00 9.90
CA ARG A 401 -27.88 -13.78 9.17
C ARG A 401 -27.75 -15.24 9.56
N LYS A 402 -28.87 -15.94 9.58
CA LYS A 402 -28.87 -17.39 9.78
C LYS A 402 -29.00 -18.09 8.44
N MET A 403 -28.13 -19.07 8.20
CA MET A 403 -28.05 -19.83 6.96
C MET A 403 -27.81 -21.30 7.25
N ASP A 404 -28.37 -22.18 6.44
CA ASP A 404 -28.03 -23.61 6.49
C ASP A 404 -26.63 -23.86 5.84
N TYR A 405 -26.15 -25.08 5.94
CA TYR A 405 -24.84 -25.48 5.45
C TYR A 405 -24.66 -25.18 3.96
N GLN A 406 -25.64 -25.52 3.13
CA GLN A 406 -25.58 -25.33 1.68
C GLN A 406 -25.60 -23.83 1.32
N GLN A 407 -26.45 -23.04 1.96
CA GLN A 407 -26.50 -21.61 1.77
C GLN A 407 -25.17 -20.91 2.12
N LEU A 408 -24.49 -21.35 3.21
CA LEU A 408 -23.16 -20.85 3.56
C LEU A 408 -22.11 -21.24 2.52
N MET A 409 -22.17 -22.48 2.02
CA MET A 409 -21.27 -22.95 0.97
C MET A 409 -21.44 -22.14 -0.30
N ASP A 410 -22.68 -21.97 -0.77
CA ASP A 410 -23.00 -21.18 -1.96
C ASP A 410 -22.56 -19.72 -1.80
N PHE A 411 -22.73 -19.13 -0.62
CA PHE A 411 -22.24 -17.78 -0.30
C PHE A 411 -20.72 -17.67 -0.45
N CYS A 412 -19.99 -18.63 0.09
CA CYS A 412 -18.51 -18.60 0.01
C CYS A 412 -18.00 -18.85 -1.41
N LEU A 413 -18.66 -19.70 -2.19
CA LEU A 413 -18.28 -20.04 -3.56
C LEU A 413 -18.63 -18.94 -4.58
N SER A 414 -19.63 -18.11 -4.29
CA SER A 414 -20.06 -17.01 -5.19
C SER A 414 -19.18 -15.77 -5.12
N ARG A 415 -18.19 -15.73 -4.27
CA ARG A 415 -17.31 -14.61 -3.97
C ARG A 415 -15.85 -14.96 -4.17
#